data_099aa152941bf6cec3ebd276a7664307
#
_entry.id   099aa152941bf6cec3ebd276a7664307
#
_cell.length_a   1.000
_cell.length_b   1.000
_cell.length_c   1.000
_cell.angle_alpha   90.00
_cell.angle_beta   90.00
_cell.angle_gamma   90.00
#
_symmetry.space_group_name_H-M   'P 1'
#
loop_
_entity.id
_entity.type
_entity.pdbx_description
1 polymer ?
#
loop_
_entity_poly.entity_id
_entity_poly.type
_entity_poly.pdbx_seq_one_letter_code
_entity_poly.pdbx_strand_id
1 'polypeptide(L)'
;MSETTTVETTTTTVAVLVGSLRADSLNRRLAEVLRDQAPEGVVLDIVDGLADLPFYNEDLDAGDAPAAAVALRERVAAADRVLAVTPEYNGTMPAVLNNAIDWLSRPYGAGAIVGKPFGVVGATPTPYGGKWAHADTVRSAGIAGATVVEDVLVSQSALEVDVLTDAEVLGRLTGAVQTLAAYQPATSAA
;
A
#
# COMPACT_ATOMS: atom_id res chain seq x y z
N MET A 1 -16.63 43.97 -4.82
CA MET A 1 -16.86 42.77 -4.01
C MET A 1 -16.08 41.67 -4.69
N SER A 2 -14.93 41.29 -4.08
CA SER A 2 -14.11 40.20 -4.60
C SER A 2 -14.63 38.90 -4.01
N GLU A 3 -15.16 38.01 -4.84
CA GLU A 3 -15.50 36.66 -4.45
C GLU A 3 -14.20 35.88 -4.21
N THR A 4 -13.96 35.54 -2.95
CA THR A 4 -12.88 34.63 -2.57
C THR A 4 -13.36 33.22 -2.88
N THR A 5 -12.93 32.68 -4.02
CA THR A 5 -13.14 31.27 -4.35
C THR A 5 -12.29 30.43 -3.39
N THR A 6 -12.93 29.84 -2.40
CA THR A 6 -12.30 28.84 -1.53
C THR A 6 -12.07 27.60 -2.38
N VAL A 7 -10.82 27.32 -2.74
CA VAL A 7 -10.45 26.04 -3.34
C VAL A 7 -10.55 25.01 -2.22
N GLU A 8 -11.56 24.16 -2.24
CA GLU A 8 -11.60 22.97 -1.39
C GLU A 8 -10.45 22.06 -1.80
N THR A 9 -9.43 21.98 -0.97
CA THR A 9 -8.33 21.03 -1.15
C THR A 9 -8.90 19.65 -0.84
N THR A 10 -9.23 18.88 -1.88
CA THR A 10 -9.65 17.49 -1.71
C THR A 10 -8.47 16.66 -1.19
N THR A 11 -8.63 16.11 0.00
CA THR A 11 -7.61 15.25 0.61
C THR A 11 -7.65 13.85 -0.03
N THR A 12 -6.50 13.35 -0.48
CA THR A 12 -6.36 11.97 -0.97
C THR A 12 -5.90 11.06 0.17
N THR A 13 -6.70 10.05 0.49
CA THR A 13 -6.35 9.05 1.51
C THR A 13 -5.74 7.80 0.86
N VAL A 14 -4.58 7.40 1.36
CA VAL A 14 -3.84 6.22 0.92
C VAL A 14 -3.82 5.20 2.04
N ALA A 15 -4.46 4.04 1.87
CA ALA A 15 -4.34 2.92 2.81
C ALA A 15 -2.95 2.27 2.65
N VAL A 16 -2.18 2.22 3.74
CA VAL A 16 -0.81 1.68 3.72
C VAL A 16 -0.79 0.30 4.36
N LEU A 17 -0.46 -0.72 3.56
CA LEU A 17 -0.33 -2.11 3.99
C LEU A 17 1.15 -2.42 4.27
N VAL A 18 1.50 -2.63 5.53
CA VAL A 18 2.89 -2.95 5.91
C VAL A 18 3.11 -4.45 5.93
N GLY A 19 3.99 -4.95 5.05
CA GLY A 19 4.27 -6.38 4.88
C GLY A 19 5.17 -7.00 5.97
N SER A 20 5.31 -6.38 7.14
CA SER A 20 6.18 -6.88 8.21
C SER A 20 5.51 -6.75 9.58
N LEU A 21 5.52 -7.85 10.34
CA LEU A 21 4.98 -7.92 11.70
C LEU A 21 6.04 -7.76 12.80
N ARG A 22 7.32 -7.56 12.44
CA ARG A 22 8.39 -7.38 13.44
C ARG A 22 8.20 -6.06 14.19
N ALA A 23 8.41 -6.06 15.51
CA ALA A 23 8.35 -4.85 16.35
C ALA A 23 9.33 -3.77 15.82
N ASP A 24 10.58 -4.17 15.49
CA ASP A 24 11.61 -3.28 14.92
C ASP A 24 11.62 -3.36 13.38
N SER A 25 10.47 -3.32 12.75
CA SER A 25 10.39 -3.40 11.29
C SER A 25 10.91 -2.13 10.63
N LEU A 26 11.94 -2.26 9.77
CA LEU A 26 12.42 -1.16 8.93
C LEU A 26 11.30 -0.61 8.05
N ASN A 27 10.50 -1.48 7.45
CA ASN A 27 9.42 -1.07 6.55
C ASN A 27 8.24 -0.43 7.31
N ARG A 28 7.97 -0.80 8.58
CA ARG A 28 7.01 -0.09 9.42
C ARG A 28 7.47 1.33 9.70
N ARG A 29 8.72 1.50 10.14
CA ARG A 29 9.31 2.83 10.37
C ARG A 29 9.38 3.67 9.10
N LEU A 30 9.67 3.03 7.96
CA LEU A 30 9.65 3.71 6.66
C LEU A 30 8.24 4.23 6.33
N ALA A 31 7.20 3.43 6.53
CA ALA A 31 5.82 3.86 6.35
C ALA A 31 5.45 5.04 7.26
N GLU A 32 5.94 5.03 8.51
CA GLU A 32 5.75 6.13 9.46
C GLU A 32 6.46 7.42 9.02
N VAL A 33 7.71 7.32 8.56
CA VAL A 33 8.45 8.47 7.99
C VAL A 33 7.72 9.02 6.77
N LEU A 34 7.26 8.17 5.86
CA LEU A 34 6.51 8.61 4.68
C LEU A 34 5.18 9.27 5.05
N ARG A 35 4.49 8.79 6.10
CA ARG A 35 3.28 9.42 6.63
C ARG A 35 3.59 10.82 7.16
N ASP A 36 4.65 10.95 7.96
CA ASP A 36 5.03 12.21 8.59
C ASP A 36 5.58 13.24 7.58
N GLN A 37 6.04 12.79 6.43
CA GLN A 37 6.51 13.60 5.30
C GLN A 37 5.55 13.59 4.10
N ALA A 38 4.30 13.19 4.31
CA ALA A 38 3.33 13.13 3.22
C ALA A 38 3.15 14.50 2.55
N PRO A 39 3.00 14.53 1.21
CA PRO A 39 2.71 15.76 0.49
C PRO A 39 1.43 16.44 0.99
N GLU A 40 1.33 17.75 0.83
CA GLU A 40 0.12 18.50 1.18
C GLU A 40 -1.12 17.91 0.47
N GLY A 41 -2.20 17.72 1.20
CA GLY A 41 -3.43 17.11 0.68
C GLY A 41 -3.39 15.59 0.59
N VAL A 42 -2.33 14.92 1.09
CA VAL A 42 -2.23 13.45 1.12
C VAL A 42 -2.17 12.95 2.56
N VAL A 43 -3.01 11.97 2.89
CA VAL A 43 -3.02 11.28 4.18
C VAL A 43 -2.66 9.81 3.98
N LEU A 44 -1.56 9.37 4.62
CA LEU A 44 -1.22 7.96 4.65
C LEU A 44 -1.81 7.32 5.90
N ASP A 45 -2.81 6.47 5.70
CA ASP A 45 -3.47 5.68 6.75
C ASP A 45 -2.81 4.31 6.87
N ILE A 46 -1.90 4.15 7.85
CA ILE A 46 -1.21 2.88 8.07
C ILE A 46 -2.19 1.89 8.70
N VAL A 47 -2.55 0.86 7.93
CA VAL A 47 -3.53 -0.15 8.35
C VAL A 47 -2.91 -1.08 9.39
N ASP A 48 -3.48 -1.06 10.59
CA ASP A 48 -3.11 -1.99 11.66
C ASP A 48 -3.96 -3.28 11.60
N GLY A 49 -3.58 -4.29 12.40
CA GLY A 49 -4.35 -5.52 12.56
C GLY A 49 -4.12 -6.58 11.48
N LEU A 50 -3.14 -6.42 10.59
CA LEU A 50 -2.83 -7.47 9.60
C LEU A 50 -2.38 -8.79 10.27
N ALA A 51 -1.84 -8.74 11.48
CA ALA A 51 -1.47 -9.91 12.26
C ALA A 51 -2.70 -10.70 12.78
N ASP A 52 -3.84 -10.04 12.91
CA ASP A 52 -5.07 -10.61 13.46
C ASP A 52 -5.94 -11.26 12.38
N LEU A 53 -5.56 -11.11 11.11
CA LEU A 53 -6.23 -11.76 10.00
C LEU A 53 -6.00 -13.27 10.04
N PRO A 54 -7.02 -14.13 10.15
CA PRO A 54 -6.83 -15.54 9.89
C PRO A 54 -6.37 -15.74 8.45
N PHE A 55 -5.70 -16.84 8.16
CA PHE A 55 -5.46 -17.18 6.76
C PHE A 55 -6.78 -17.24 6.01
N TYR A 56 -6.79 -16.67 4.80
CA TYR A 56 -7.98 -16.63 3.98
C TYR A 56 -8.54 -18.04 3.80
N ASN A 57 -9.83 -18.16 4.06
CA ASN A 57 -10.59 -19.37 3.88
C ASN A 57 -12.00 -18.96 3.42
N GLU A 58 -12.42 -19.53 2.30
CA GLU A 58 -13.72 -19.22 1.70
C GLU A 58 -14.88 -19.58 2.64
N ASP A 59 -14.76 -20.65 3.44
CA ASP A 59 -15.77 -21.04 4.43
C ASP A 59 -15.94 -19.97 5.51
N LEU A 60 -14.88 -19.28 5.90
CA LEU A 60 -14.94 -18.18 6.86
C LEU A 60 -15.53 -16.90 6.24
N ASP A 61 -15.40 -16.73 4.93
CA ASP A 61 -15.89 -15.54 4.22
C ASP A 61 -17.34 -15.69 3.72
N ALA A 62 -17.84 -16.93 3.61
CA ALA A 62 -19.19 -17.23 3.13
C ALA A 62 -20.31 -16.87 4.12
N GLY A 63 -19.95 -16.63 5.39
CA GLY A 63 -20.87 -16.31 6.48
C GLY A 63 -20.57 -14.96 7.13
N ASP A 64 -20.44 -14.96 8.46
CA ASP A 64 -19.98 -13.80 9.22
C ASP A 64 -18.45 -13.73 9.12
N ALA A 65 -17.94 -12.93 8.20
CA ALA A 65 -16.51 -12.75 8.02
C ALA A 65 -15.82 -12.28 9.31
N PRO A 66 -14.59 -12.74 9.62
CA PRO A 66 -13.87 -12.33 10.81
C PRO A 66 -13.77 -10.82 10.95
N ALA A 67 -13.94 -10.28 12.17
CA ALA A 67 -13.95 -8.84 12.42
C ALA A 67 -12.71 -8.11 11.87
N ALA A 68 -11.52 -8.76 11.95
CA ALA A 68 -10.29 -8.20 11.38
C ALA A 68 -10.36 -8.07 9.85
N ALA A 69 -10.99 -9.01 9.15
CA ALA A 69 -11.17 -8.95 7.71
C ALA A 69 -12.19 -7.88 7.31
N VAL A 70 -13.28 -7.74 8.07
CA VAL A 70 -14.27 -6.67 7.87
C VAL A 70 -13.60 -5.31 8.05
N ALA A 71 -12.88 -5.09 9.15
CA ALA A 71 -12.18 -3.84 9.43
C ALA A 71 -11.14 -3.49 8.34
N LEU A 72 -10.37 -4.47 7.85
CA LEU A 72 -9.45 -4.28 6.76
C LEU A 72 -10.16 -3.82 5.48
N ARG A 73 -11.25 -4.51 5.10
CA ARG A 73 -12.04 -4.18 3.91
C ARG A 73 -12.64 -2.78 3.99
N GLU A 74 -13.25 -2.43 5.12
CA GLU A 74 -13.82 -1.10 5.35
C GLU A 74 -12.78 0.00 5.21
N ARG A 75 -11.61 -0.21 5.81
CA ARG A 75 -10.53 0.76 5.80
C ARG A 75 -9.96 0.98 4.40
N VAL A 76 -9.74 -0.09 3.64
CA VAL A 76 -9.29 -0.01 2.25
C VAL A 76 -10.39 0.53 1.33
N ALA A 77 -11.65 0.16 1.54
CA ALA A 77 -12.77 0.70 0.76
C ALA A 77 -12.91 2.23 0.91
N ALA A 78 -12.71 2.75 2.12
CA ALA A 78 -12.77 4.18 2.42
C ALA A 78 -11.57 4.98 1.85
N ALA A 79 -10.44 4.34 1.55
CA ALA A 79 -9.27 4.99 0.99
C ALA A 79 -9.39 5.17 -0.53
N ASP A 80 -8.74 6.20 -1.07
CA ASP A 80 -8.69 6.46 -2.52
C ASP A 80 -7.65 5.59 -3.22
N ARG A 81 -6.58 5.23 -2.51
CA ARG A 81 -5.38 4.55 -3.03
C ARG A 81 -4.89 3.50 -2.05
N VAL A 82 -4.04 2.59 -2.52
CA VAL A 82 -3.37 1.59 -1.68
C VAL A 82 -1.87 1.61 -1.93
N LEU A 83 -1.08 1.63 -0.87
CA LEU A 83 0.37 1.52 -0.92
C LEU A 83 0.83 0.31 -0.09
N ALA A 84 1.50 -0.65 -0.71
CA ALA A 84 2.21 -1.69 0.03
C ALA A 84 3.61 -1.20 0.39
N VAL A 85 3.99 -1.31 1.68
CA VAL A 85 5.36 -1.05 2.16
C VAL A 85 5.91 -2.37 2.71
N THR A 86 6.74 -3.06 1.92
CA THR A 86 7.05 -4.46 2.18
C THR A 86 8.53 -4.81 2.08
N PRO A 87 9.04 -5.67 3.01
CA PRO A 87 10.30 -6.35 2.82
C PRO A 87 10.15 -7.53 1.84
N GLU A 88 11.26 -8.25 1.65
CA GLU A 88 11.30 -9.50 0.92
C GLU A 88 11.68 -10.66 1.85
N TYR A 89 10.92 -11.74 1.81
CA TYR A 89 11.24 -13.00 2.48
C TYR A 89 11.30 -14.12 1.45
N ASN A 90 12.46 -14.79 1.36
CA ASN A 90 12.67 -15.91 0.42
C ASN A 90 12.35 -15.57 -1.05
N GLY A 91 12.65 -14.33 -1.48
CA GLY A 91 12.42 -13.91 -2.87
C GLY A 91 10.96 -13.63 -3.22
N THR A 92 10.08 -13.46 -2.22
CA THR A 92 8.65 -13.15 -2.42
C THR A 92 8.13 -12.20 -1.34
N MET A 93 6.90 -11.73 -1.49
CA MET A 93 6.24 -10.93 -0.46
C MET A 93 5.98 -11.75 0.80
N PRO A 94 5.98 -11.13 1.99
CA PRO A 94 5.62 -11.80 3.23
C PRO A 94 4.19 -12.36 3.20
N ALA A 95 3.98 -13.50 3.84
CA ALA A 95 2.67 -14.17 3.89
C ALA A 95 1.55 -13.26 4.43
N VAL A 96 1.86 -12.40 5.39
CA VAL A 96 0.87 -11.45 5.95
C VAL A 96 0.33 -10.48 4.91
N LEU A 97 1.18 -10.00 3.99
CA LEU A 97 0.75 -9.10 2.93
C LEU A 97 -0.06 -9.84 1.87
N ASN A 98 0.40 -11.05 1.48
CA ASN A 98 -0.37 -11.88 0.54
C ASN A 98 -1.75 -12.21 1.10
N ASN A 99 -1.83 -12.62 2.37
CA ASN A 99 -3.09 -12.91 3.04
C ASN A 99 -4.03 -11.68 3.09
N ALA A 100 -3.49 -10.49 3.33
CA ALA A 100 -4.28 -9.26 3.26
C ALA A 100 -4.85 -9.01 1.85
N ILE A 101 -4.06 -9.23 0.79
CA ILE A 101 -4.52 -9.13 -0.60
C ILE A 101 -5.61 -10.18 -0.89
N ASP A 102 -5.47 -11.41 -0.39
CA ASP A 102 -6.48 -12.46 -0.54
C ASP A 102 -7.82 -12.03 0.06
N TRP A 103 -7.84 -11.51 1.28
CA TRP A 103 -9.03 -10.95 1.93
C TRP A 103 -9.63 -9.75 1.19
N LEU A 104 -8.78 -8.85 0.68
CA LEU A 104 -9.20 -7.63 -0.02
C LEU A 104 -9.74 -7.89 -1.43
N SER A 105 -9.39 -9.03 -2.04
CA SER A 105 -9.83 -9.43 -3.38
C SER A 105 -11.25 -10.02 -3.41
N ARG A 106 -11.90 -10.17 -2.27
CA ARG A 106 -13.21 -10.79 -2.14
C ARG A 106 -14.29 -9.79 -1.69
N PRO A 107 -15.54 -10.00 -2.15
CA PRO A 107 -15.97 -11.01 -3.13
C PRO A 107 -15.33 -10.78 -4.51
N TYR A 108 -15.16 -11.87 -5.29
CA TYR A 108 -14.48 -11.80 -6.60
C TYR A 108 -15.12 -10.74 -7.52
N GLY A 109 -14.29 -9.87 -8.07
CA GLY A 109 -14.72 -8.78 -8.95
C GLY A 109 -15.34 -7.57 -8.22
N ALA A 110 -15.55 -7.64 -6.89
CA ALA A 110 -16.12 -6.55 -6.08
C ALA A 110 -15.40 -6.36 -4.73
N GLY A 111 -14.21 -6.91 -4.58
CA GLY A 111 -13.39 -6.74 -3.38
C GLY A 111 -12.95 -5.29 -3.17
N ALA A 112 -12.61 -4.93 -1.94
CA ALA A 112 -12.26 -3.56 -1.55
C ALA A 112 -11.04 -2.98 -2.31
N ILE A 113 -10.19 -3.84 -2.88
CA ILE A 113 -9.00 -3.46 -3.65
C ILE A 113 -9.32 -3.22 -5.15
N VAL A 114 -10.48 -3.66 -5.63
CA VAL A 114 -10.82 -3.60 -7.07
C VAL A 114 -10.88 -2.16 -7.56
N GLY A 115 -10.14 -1.88 -8.65
CA GLY A 115 -10.05 -0.56 -9.27
C GLY A 115 -9.21 0.46 -8.49
N LYS A 116 -8.75 0.15 -7.26
CA LYS A 116 -7.92 1.08 -6.48
C LYS A 116 -6.53 1.21 -7.13
N PRO A 117 -6.04 2.45 -7.35
CA PRO A 117 -4.64 2.66 -7.70
C PRO A 117 -3.73 2.08 -6.62
N PHE A 118 -2.77 1.26 -7.04
CA PHE A 118 -1.94 0.47 -6.16
C PHE A 118 -0.46 0.65 -6.48
N GLY A 119 0.34 0.99 -5.47
CA GLY A 119 1.79 1.10 -5.57
C GLY A 119 2.51 0.21 -4.57
N VAL A 120 3.79 -0.05 -4.82
CA VAL A 120 4.65 -0.85 -3.94
C VAL A 120 5.97 -0.15 -3.71
N VAL A 121 6.33 0.04 -2.46
CA VAL A 121 7.65 0.53 -2.07
C VAL A 121 8.18 -0.33 -0.93
N GLY A 122 9.48 -0.26 -0.68
CA GLY A 122 10.05 -0.92 0.48
C GLY A 122 11.56 -1.00 0.44
N ALA A 123 12.12 -1.50 1.55
CA ALA A 123 13.56 -1.62 1.71
C ALA A 123 13.95 -2.97 2.33
N THR A 124 15.10 -3.49 1.88
CA THR A 124 15.70 -4.70 2.45
C THR A 124 17.22 -4.53 2.60
N PRO A 125 17.86 -5.20 3.59
CA PRO A 125 19.28 -5.20 3.75
C PRO A 125 19.96 -6.16 2.75
N THR A 126 19.59 -6.05 1.48
CA THR A 126 20.17 -6.83 0.37
C THR A 126 20.45 -5.89 -0.81
N PRO A 127 21.39 -6.23 -1.72
CA PRO A 127 21.68 -5.39 -2.88
C PRO A 127 20.50 -5.28 -3.85
N TYR A 128 19.50 -6.15 -3.72
CA TYR A 128 18.34 -6.21 -4.60
C TYR A 128 17.15 -5.36 -4.14
N GLY A 129 17.20 -4.84 -2.90
CA GLY A 129 16.19 -3.91 -2.37
C GLY A 129 14.76 -4.47 -2.24
N GLY A 130 14.57 -5.79 -2.38
CA GLY A 130 13.24 -6.41 -2.31
C GLY A 130 12.53 -6.53 -3.66
N LYS A 131 13.24 -6.42 -4.78
CA LYS A 131 12.64 -6.35 -6.13
C LYS A 131 11.73 -7.52 -6.48
N TRP A 132 12.02 -8.75 -5.99
CA TRP A 132 11.18 -9.91 -6.30
C TRP A 132 9.87 -9.90 -5.51
N ALA A 133 9.92 -9.54 -4.23
CA ALA A 133 8.72 -9.37 -3.41
C ALA A 133 7.83 -8.25 -3.98
N HIS A 134 8.42 -7.16 -4.43
CA HIS A 134 7.68 -6.05 -5.01
C HIS A 134 7.01 -6.45 -6.34
N ALA A 135 7.72 -7.16 -7.22
CA ALA A 135 7.15 -7.69 -8.46
C ALA A 135 6.01 -8.69 -8.21
N ASP A 136 6.17 -9.58 -7.22
CA ASP A 136 5.12 -10.50 -6.81
C ASP A 136 3.90 -9.77 -6.24
N THR A 137 4.13 -8.73 -5.43
CA THR A 137 3.04 -7.91 -4.85
C THR A 137 2.24 -7.20 -5.94
N VAL A 138 2.93 -6.60 -6.91
CA VAL A 138 2.31 -5.95 -8.09
C VAL A 138 1.47 -6.96 -8.87
N ARG A 139 2.03 -8.13 -9.18
CA ARG A 139 1.33 -9.19 -9.91
C ARG A 139 0.08 -9.66 -9.15
N SER A 140 0.21 -9.94 -7.85
CA SER A 140 -0.89 -10.42 -7.01
C SER A 140 -2.00 -9.37 -6.88
N ALA A 141 -1.66 -8.12 -6.62
CA ALA A 141 -2.62 -7.02 -6.51
C ALA A 141 -3.35 -6.77 -7.85
N GLY A 142 -2.64 -6.81 -8.97
CA GLY A 142 -3.25 -6.68 -10.31
C GLY A 142 -4.25 -7.79 -10.61
N ILE A 143 -3.92 -9.05 -10.28
CA ILE A 143 -4.85 -10.19 -10.42
C ILE A 143 -6.04 -10.04 -9.46
N ALA A 144 -5.83 -9.49 -8.27
CA ALA A 144 -6.89 -9.17 -7.31
C ALA A 144 -7.82 -8.02 -7.76
N GLY A 145 -7.50 -7.37 -8.88
CA GLY A 145 -8.32 -6.32 -9.49
C GLY A 145 -7.88 -4.88 -9.17
N ALA A 146 -6.75 -4.68 -8.51
CA ALA A 146 -6.19 -3.34 -8.31
C ALA A 146 -5.68 -2.74 -9.62
N THR A 147 -5.70 -1.41 -9.74
CA THR A 147 -5.05 -0.69 -10.83
C THR A 147 -3.60 -0.40 -10.45
N VAL A 148 -2.69 -1.23 -10.93
CA VAL A 148 -1.26 -1.06 -10.62
C VAL A 148 -0.71 0.21 -11.27
N VAL A 149 -0.04 1.05 -10.47
CA VAL A 149 0.67 2.25 -10.93
C VAL A 149 2.15 1.89 -11.06
N GLU A 150 2.58 1.53 -12.28
CA GLU A 150 3.92 0.98 -12.54
C GLU A 150 5.05 1.94 -12.13
N ASP A 151 4.82 3.26 -12.22
CA ASP A 151 5.77 4.29 -11.79
C ASP A 151 5.94 4.36 -10.26
N VAL A 152 5.11 3.63 -9.51
CA VAL A 152 5.17 3.53 -8.04
C VAL A 152 5.67 2.15 -7.62
N LEU A 153 6.84 1.78 -8.14
CA LEU A 153 7.57 0.56 -7.79
C LEU A 153 8.99 0.91 -7.36
N VAL A 154 9.21 1.06 -6.05
CA VAL A 154 10.53 1.46 -5.52
C VAL A 154 11.12 0.40 -4.61
N SER A 155 12.15 -0.29 -5.13
CA SER A 155 12.91 -1.31 -4.40
C SER A 155 14.23 -0.71 -3.91
N GLN A 156 14.33 -0.46 -2.59
CA GLN A 156 15.47 0.23 -1.99
C GLN A 156 16.37 -0.73 -1.22
N SER A 157 17.67 -0.76 -1.59
CA SER A 157 18.69 -1.40 -0.75
C SER A 157 19.00 -0.56 0.48
N ALA A 158 19.01 -1.20 1.65
CA ALA A 158 19.41 -0.61 2.94
C ALA A 158 20.79 -1.12 3.40
N LEU A 159 21.65 -1.55 2.48
CA LEU A 159 22.99 -2.05 2.82
C LEU A 159 23.96 -0.93 3.19
N GLU A 160 23.95 0.16 2.44
CA GLU A 160 24.96 1.22 2.53
C GLU A 160 24.35 2.57 2.95
N VAL A 161 23.03 2.66 3.02
CA VAL A 161 22.31 3.90 3.35
C VAL A 161 21.29 3.65 4.46
N ASP A 162 21.12 4.61 5.35
CA ASP A 162 20.00 4.63 6.27
C ASP A 162 18.76 5.18 5.54
N VAL A 163 17.90 4.28 5.11
CA VAL A 163 16.70 4.61 4.31
C VAL A 163 15.69 5.49 5.05
N LEU A 164 15.84 5.65 6.37
CA LEU A 164 14.94 6.49 7.18
C LEU A 164 15.40 7.94 7.26
N THR A 165 16.67 8.23 6.89
CA THR A 165 17.27 9.56 7.04
C THR A 165 17.96 10.07 5.77
N ASP A 166 18.26 9.19 4.83
CA ASP A 166 18.91 9.57 3.57
C ASP A 166 17.97 10.40 2.69
N ALA A 167 18.34 11.64 2.41
CA ALA A 167 17.49 12.61 1.72
C ALA A 167 17.16 12.21 0.26
N GLU A 168 18.08 11.55 -0.44
CA GLU A 168 17.84 11.10 -1.81
C GLU A 168 16.85 9.94 -1.85
N VAL A 169 17.01 8.97 -0.94
CA VAL A 169 16.10 7.83 -0.78
C VAL A 169 14.70 8.31 -0.40
N LEU A 170 14.59 9.17 0.61
CA LEU A 170 13.30 9.72 1.05
C LEU A 170 12.65 10.57 -0.04
N GLY A 171 13.42 11.36 -0.78
CA GLY A 171 12.91 12.14 -1.91
C GLY A 171 12.29 11.26 -3.00
N ARG A 172 12.92 10.13 -3.34
CA ARG A 172 12.35 9.16 -4.30
C ARG A 172 11.09 8.48 -3.77
N LEU A 173 11.09 8.07 -2.52
CA LEU A 173 9.94 7.38 -1.90
C LEU A 173 8.75 8.33 -1.70
N THR A 174 8.99 9.56 -1.27
CA THR A 174 7.94 10.60 -1.17
C THR A 174 7.40 10.97 -2.55
N GLY A 175 8.29 11.05 -3.57
CA GLY A 175 7.89 11.24 -4.96
C GLY A 175 6.99 10.12 -5.48
N ALA A 176 7.27 8.87 -5.11
CA ALA A 176 6.39 7.73 -5.43
C ALA A 176 5.01 7.86 -4.77
N VAL A 177 4.95 8.29 -3.49
CA VAL A 177 3.68 8.58 -2.79
C VAL A 177 2.91 9.69 -3.53
N GLN A 178 3.59 10.76 -3.95
CA GLN A 178 2.98 11.86 -4.70
C GLN A 178 2.42 11.38 -6.04
N THR A 179 3.18 10.56 -6.77
CA THR A 179 2.75 9.96 -8.04
C THR A 179 1.51 9.09 -7.85
N LEU A 180 1.49 8.25 -6.80
CA LEU A 180 0.32 7.43 -6.47
C LEU A 180 -0.91 8.28 -6.15
N ALA A 181 -0.75 9.32 -5.32
CA ALA A 181 -1.85 10.21 -4.93
C ALA A 181 -2.42 10.98 -6.13
N ALA A 182 -1.56 11.44 -7.02
CA ALA A 182 -1.95 12.19 -8.22
C ALA A 182 -2.48 11.32 -9.37
N TYR A 183 -2.34 9.99 -9.28
CA TYR A 183 -2.73 9.08 -10.35
C TYR A 183 -4.23 9.19 -10.66
N GLN A 184 -4.55 9.36 -11.93
CA GLN A 184 -5.91 9.33 -12.44
C GLN A 184 -6.08 8.11 -13.34
N PRO A 185 -6.97 7.16 -12.99
CA PRO A 185 -7.28 6.06 -13.89
C PRO A 185 -7.74 6.59 -15.26
N ALA A 186 -7.27 5.97 -16.33
CA ALA A 186 -7.80 6.30 -17.67
C ALA A 186 -9.32 6.13 -17.64
N THR A 187 -10.04 7.18 -18.01
CA THR A 187 -11.50 7.12 -18.16
C THR A 187 -11.77 6.07 -19.23
N SER A 188 -12.37 4.92 -18.86
CA SER A 188 -12.85 3.97 -19.85
C SER A 188 -13.89 4.70 -20.68
N ALA A 189 -13.57 4.95 -21.96
CA ALA A 189 -14.58 5.37 -22.92
C ALA A 189 -15.64 4.27 -22.94
N ALA A 190 -16.87 4.61 -22.54
CA ALA A 190 -18.04 3.73 -22.56
C ALA A 190 -18.39 3.36 -23.99
#